data_9ce3032110961892555eb4a900057161
#
_entry.id   9ce3032110961892555eb4a900057161
#
_cell.length_a   1.000
_cell.length_b   1.000
_cell.length_c   1.000
_cell.angle_alpha   90.00
_cell.angle_beta   90.00
_cell.angle_gamma   90.00
#
_symmetry.space_group_name_H-M   'P 1'
#
loop_
_entity.id
_entity.type
_entity.pdbx_description
1 polymer ?
#
loop_
_entity_poly.entity_id
_entity_poly.type
_entity_poly.pdbx_seq_one_letter_code
_entity_poly.pdbx_strand_id
1 'polypeptide(L)'
;LAKLQLAAGAIGITCQKVSEAEAMLSEGGIDDVLITYNIYGHSKLQRLLELSKKCNLSVVADNSVCVKGLSETFKEVDKPLKVLVECDTGAFRCGVVAPEEACLLAQEINEMPGLKFGGLMTYPPISQQEKVNRFLEVAKNLIEGKGIAVEIVSIGGSPNMWEVEKIPIGTEYRIGTYIYNDRSL
;
A
#
# COMPACT_ATOMS: atom_id res chain seq x y z
N LEU A 1 -9.51 13.44 13.78
CA LEU A 1 -8.10 13.62 13.36
C LEU A 1 -7.93 13.43 11.86
N ALA A 2 -8.39 12.32 11.23
CA ALA A 2 -8.25 12.09 9.79
C ALA A 2 -8.76 13.28 8.95
N LYS A 3 -9.94 13.82 9.24
CA LYS A 3 -10.47 15.01 8.55
C LYS A 3 -9.59 16.25 8.70
N LEU A 4 -8.90 16.42 9.84
CA LEU A 4 -7.93 17.52 10.02
C LEU A 4 -6.68 17.32 9.19
N GLN A 5 -6.21 16.07 9.04
CA GLN A 5 -5.09 15.74 8.17
C GLN A 5 -5.41 16.02 6.69
N LEU A 6 -6.61 15.60 6.24
CA LEU A 6 -7.10 15.91 4.89
C LEU A 6 -7.22 17.41 4.64
N ALA A 7 -7.77 18.16 5.61
CA ALA A 7 -7.86 19.62 5.53
C ALA A 7 -6.47 20.30 5.51
N ALA A 8 -5.45 19.65 6.07
CA ALA A 8 -4.05 20.10 6.03
C ALA A 8 -3.30 19.66 4.77
N GLY A 9 -3.97 18.99 3.81
CA GLY A 9 -3.39 18.61 2.52
C GLY A 9 -2.99 17.15 2.38
N ALA A 10 -3.33 16.26 3.34
CA ALA A 10 -3.16 14.82 3.13
C ALA A 10 -4.06 14.35 1.97
N ILE A 11 -3.53 13.48 1.12
CA ILE A 11 -4.24 12.97 -0.07
C ILE A 11 -5.24 11.85 0.26
N GLY A 12 -5.08 11.19 1.41
CA GLY A 12 -5.91 10.07 1.85
C GLY A 12 -5.50 9.61 3.24
N ILE A 13 -6.04 8.47 3.65
CA ILE A 13 -5.69 7.84 4.93
C ILE A 13 -5.18 6.41 4.73
N THR A 14 -4.32 6.00 5.66
CA THR A 14 -3.85 4.61 5.74
C THR A 14 -4.52 3.92 6.92
N CYS A 15 -5.12 2.76 6.66
CA CYS A 15 -5.73 1.89 7.66
C CYS A 15 -5.00 0.56 7.74
N GLN A 16 -4.95 -0.02 8.93
CA GLN A 16 -4.33 -1.32 9.14
C GLN A 16 -5.25 -2.48 8.75
N LYS A 17 -6.56 -2.29 8.85
CA LYS A 17 -7.55 -3.37 8.65
C LYS A 17 -8.88 -2.85 8.11
N VAL A 18 -9.66 -3.77 7.53
CA VAL A 18 -10.97 -3.46 6.95
C VAL A 18 -11.90 -2.76 7.94
N SER A 19 -12.00 -3.23 9.19
CA SER A 19 -12.88 -2.61 10.20
C SER A 19 -12.47 -1.19 10.60
N GLU A 20 -11.19 -0.85 10.53
CA GLU A 20 -10.72 0.51 10.74
C GLU A 20 -11.14 1.43 9.59
N ALA A 21 -10.97 0.96 8.35
CA ALA A 21 -11.42 1.69 7.17
C ALA A 21 -12.94 1.93 7.19
N GLU A 22 -13.73 0.92 7.58
CA GLU A 22 -15.18 1.06 7.76
C GLU A 22 -15.53 2.15 8.78
N ALA A 23 -14.85 2.16 9.92
CA ALA A 23 -15.07 3.16 10.97
C ALA A 23 -14.66 4.57 10.50
N MET A 24 -13.55 4.70 9.78
CA MET A 24 -13.11 6.00 9.24
C MET A 24 -14.09 6.54 8.18
N LEU A 25 -14.61 5.68 7.31
CA LEU A 25 -15.56 6.06 6.26
C LEU A 25 -16.97 6.34 6.76
N SER A 26 -17.36 5.83 7.95
CA SER A 26 -18.71 6.00 8.49
C SER A 26 -19.11 7.48 8.71
N GLU A 27 -18.12 8.33 9.00
CA GLU A 27 -18.30 9.76 9.24
C GLU A 27 -18.29 10.62 7.96
N GLY A 28 -18.01 10.01 6.80
CA GLY A 28 -17.92 10.70 5.52
C GLY A 28 -16.73 11.65 5.38
N GLY A 29 -16.49 12.15 4.17
CA GLY A 29 -15.42 13.11 3.88
C GLY A 29 -14.02 12.51 3.80
N ILE A 30 -13.92 11.21 3.52
CA ILE A 30 -12.69 10.49 3.23
C ILE A 30 -12.92 9.74 1.92
N ASP A 31 -12.17 10.07 0.89
CA ASP A 31 -12.38 9.57 -0.47
C ASP A 31 -11.25 8.63 -0.94
N ASP A 32 -10.13 8.57 -0.24
CA ASP A 32 -8.98 7.73 -0.58
C ASP A 32 -8.44 6.97 0.64
N VAL A 33 -8.35 5.65 0.52
CA VAL A 33 -7.96 4.75 1.61
C VAL A 33 -6.99 3.69 1.11
N LEU A 34 -5.86 3.56 1.80
CA LEU A 34 -4.92 2.45 1.64
C LEU A 34 -5.00 1.52 2.85
N ILE A 35 -5.24 0.21 2.64
CA ILE A 35 -5.16 -0.81 3.69
C ILE A 35 -3.84 -1.57 3.53
N THR A 36 -2.98 -1.50 4.55
CA THR A 36 -1.58 -1.95 4.50
C THR A 36 -1.35 -3.34 5.08
N TYR A 37 -2.30 -4.24 4.94
CA TYR A 37 -2.16 -5.64 5.35
C TYR A 37 -2.81 -6.58 4.35
N ASN A 38 -2.25 -7.78 4.21
CA ASN A 38 -2.85 -8.85 3.45
C ASN A 38 -4.25 -9.20 3.98
N ILE A 39 -5.23 -9.29 3.09
CA ILE A 39 -6.61 -9.53 3.46
C ILE A 39 -7.01 -10.93 3.00
N TYR A 40 -7.36 -11.79 3.95
CA TYR A 40 -7.75 -13.17 3.74
C TYR A 40 -9.12 -13.47 4.33
N GLY A 41 -9.76 -14.48 3.74
CA GLY A 41 -11.03 -15.03 4.22
C GLY A 41 -12.25 -14.30 3.65
N HIS A 42 -13.24 -15.10 3.28
CA HIS A 42 -14.44 -14.65 2.57
C HIS A 42 -15.12 -13.44 3.21
N SER A 43 -15.34 -13.47 4.53
CA SER A 43 -16.02 -12.38 5.24
C SER A 43 -15.29 -11.03 5.11
N LYS A 44 -13.95 -11.02 5.22
CA LYS A 44 -13.17 -9.77 5.09
C LYS A 44 -13.14 -9.30 3.64
N LEU A 45 -13.03 -10.21 2.68
CA LEU A 45 -13.02 -9.89 1.25
C LEU A 45 -14.36 -9.31 0.80
N GLN A 46 -15.50 -9.84 1.27
CA GLN A 46 -16.80 -9.25 0.99
C GLN A 46 -16.95 -7.83 1.58
N ARG A 47 -16.47 -7.61 2.80
CA ARG A 47 -16.46 -6.26 3.41
C ARG A 47 -15.55 -5.30 2.64
N LEU A 48 -14.41 -5.79 2.15
CA LEU A 48 -13.51 -5.02 1.30
C LEU A 48 -14.20 -4.59 -0.01
N LEU A 49 -14.96 -5.50 -0.61
CA LEU A 49 -15.76 -5.22 -1.80
C LEU A 49 -16.79 -4.13 -1.54
N GLU A 50 -17.48 -4.15 -0.40
CA GLU A 50 -18.42 -3.07 -0.04
C GLU A 50 -17.72 -1.73 0.24
N LEU A 51 -16.50 -1.75 0.79
CA LEU A 51 -15.69 -0.54 0.97
C LEU A 51 -15.28 0.10 -0.36
N SER A 52 -14.92 -0.70 -1.35
CA SER A 52 -14.49 -0.21 -2.67
C SER A 52 -15.55 0.58 -3.43
N LYS A 53 -16.81 0.40 -3.07
CA LYS A 53 -17.95 1.17 -3.61
C LYS A 53 -18.06 2.57 -3.01
N LYS A 54 -17.37 2.82 -1.88
CA LYS A 54 -17.50 4.06 -1.09
C LYS A 54 -16.33 5.02 -1.23
N CYS A 55 -15.17 4.52 -1.66
CA CYS A 55 -13.95 5.32 -1.77
C CYS A 55 -13.01 4.79 -2.87
N ASN A 56 -11.94 5.53 -3.16
CA ASN A 56 -10.79 5.02 -3.87
C ASN A 56 -10.03 4.11 -2.93
N LEU A 57 -10.19 2.80 -3.12
CA LEU A 57 -9.59 1.81 -2.25
C LEU A 57 -8.33 1.23 -2.89
N SER A 58 -7.27 1.20 -2.11
CA SER A 58 -6.04 0.49 -2.43
C SER A 58 -5.71 -0.49 -1.31
N VAL A 59 -5.11 -1.61 -1.66
CA VAL A 59 -4.63 -2.61 -0.70
C VAL A 59 -3.21 -3.03 -1.05
N VAL A 60 -2.58 -3.81 -0.16
CA VAL A 60 -1.29 -4.43 -0.43
C VAL A 60 -1.42 -5.95 -0.56
N ALA A 61 -0.46 -6.54 -1.26
CA ALA A 61 -0.22 -7.97 -1.27
C ALA A 61 1.29 -8.25 -1.29
N ASP A 62 1.71 -9.34 -0.66
CA ASP A 62 3.09 -9.83 -0.66
C ASP A 62 3.20 -11.29 -1.14
N ASN A 63 2.11 -11.88 -1.59
CA ASN A 63 2.09 -13.27 -2.08
C ASN A 63 0.89 -13.56 -2.98
N SER A 64 1.03 -14.60 -3.81
CA SER A 64 0.03 -15.05 -4.77
C SER A 64 -1.29 -15.52 -4.15
N VAL A 65 -1.29 -16.03 -2.92
CA VAL A 65 -2.54 -16.49 -2.26
C VAL A 65 -3.45 -15.29 -1.97
N CYS A 66 -2.86 -14.18 -1.51
CA CYS A 66 -3.58 -12.93 -1.31
C CYS A 66 -4.11 -12.39 -2.65
N VAL A 67 -3.25 -12.31 -3.67
CA VAL A 67 -3.63 -11.82 -5.01
C VAL A 67 -4.79 -12.61 -5.60
N LYS A 68 -4.75 -13.93 -5.56
CA LYS A 68 -5.83 -14.80 -6.06
C LYS A 68 -7.15 -14.58 -5.31
N GLY A 69 -7.09 -14.44 -3.99
CA GLY A 69 -8.29 -14.16 -3.18
C GLY A 69 -8.93 -12.81 -3.51
N LEU A 70 -8.11 -11.78 -3.72
CA LEU A 70 -8.56 -10.47 -4.16
C LEU A 70 -9.18 -10.54 -5.56
N SER A 71 -8.49 -11.17 -6.51
CA SER A 71 -8.97 -11.32 -7.89
C SER A 71 -10.32 -12.04 -7.95
N GLU A 72 -10.45 -13.19 -7.27
CA GLU A 72 -11.71 -13.93 -7.23
C GLU A 72 -12.88 -13.10 -6.69
N THR A 73 -12.59 -12.18 -5.77
CA THR A 73 -13.61 -11.28 -5.18
C THR A 73 -13.98 -10.12 -6.09
N PHE A 74 -13.01 -9.60 -6.86
CA PHE A 74 -13.18 -8.38 -7.64
C PHE A 74 -13.36 -8.61 -9.15
N LYS A 75 -13.27 -9.84 -9.66
CA LYS A 75 -13.31 -10.15 -11.11
C LYS A 75 -14.56 -9.66 -11.85
N GLU A 76 -15.68 -9.51 -11.15
CA GLU A 76 -16.97 -9.07 -11.73
C GLU A 76 -17.25 -7.58 -11.45
N VAL A 77 -16.28 -6.82 -10.96
CA VAL A 77 -16.46 -5.42 -10.59
C VAL A 77 -15.94 -4.51 -11.71
N ASP A 78 -16.73 -3.53 -12.13
CA ASP A 78 -16.37 -2.60 -13.21
C ASP A 78 -15.08 -1.81 -12.90
N LYS A 79 -14.89 -1.40 -11.63
CA LYS A 79 -13.69 -0.68 -11.18
C LYS A 79 -12.69 -1.66 -10.54
N PRO A 80 -11.56 -1.95 -11.19
CA PRO A 80 -10.55 -2.83 -10.63
C PRO A 80 -10.02 -2.33 -9.30
N LEU A 81 -9.76 -3.25 -8.37
CA LEU A 81 -9.09 -2.95 -7.10
C LEU A 81 -7.61 -2.64 -7.35
N LYS A 82 -7.14 -1.50 -6.86
CA LYS A 82 -5.72 -1.14 -6.90
C LYS A 82 -4.96 -1.92 -5.83
N VAL A 83 -3.91 -2.64 -6.26
CA VAL A 83 -3.07 -3.46 -5.38
C VAL A 83 -1.61 -3.02 -5.51
N LEU A 84 -0.98 -2.69 -4.39
CA LEU A 84 0.45 -2.42 -4.31
C LEU A 84 1.17 -3.67 -3.83
N VAL A 85 2.37 -3.92 -4.35
CA VAL A 85 3.23 -4.97 -3.81
C VAL A 85 3.92 -4.46 -2.55
N GLU A 86 3.74 -5.17 -1.44
CA GLU A 86 4.46 -4.90 -0.20
C GLU A 86 5.86 -5.50 -0.26
N CYS A 87 6.87 -4.67 0.03
CA CYS A 87 8.29 -5.01 -0.01
C CYS A 87 8.91 -4.94 1.40
N ASP A 88 9.57 -6.00 1.83
CA ASP A 88 10.44 -5.97 3.01
C ASP A 88 11.84 -5.48 2.62
N THR A 89 12.09 -4.23 2.87
CA THR A 89 13.38 -3.60 2.57
C THR A 89 14.39 -3.73 3.71
N GLY A 90 14.13 -4.62 4.67
CA GLY A 90 15.02 -4.94 5.79
C GLY A 90 14.42 -4.63 7.17
N ALA A 91 13.11 -4.37 7.26
CA ALA A 91 12.40 -4.23 8.53
C ALA A 91 12.00 -5.58 9.14
N PHE A 92 12.11 -6.68 8.40
CA PHE A 92 11.79 -8.05 8.82
C PHE A 92 10.36 -8.21 9.36
N ARG A 93 9.41 -7.62 8.65
CA ARG A 93 7.98 -7.65 9.03
C ARG A 93 7.15 -8.47 8.06
N CYS A 94 6.82 -7.89 6.94
CA CYS A 94 6.02 -8.47 5.85
C CYS A 94 6.47 -7.85 4.52
N GLY A 95 6.16 -8.53 3.44
CA GLY A 95 6.57 -8.12 2.10
C GLY A 95 7.52 -9.10 1.43
N VAL A 96 7.62 -8.99 0.12
CA VAL A 96 8.62 -9.72 -0.66
C VAL A 96 10.02 -9.18 -0.36
N VAL A 97 11.02 -10.08 -0.32
CA VAL A 97 12.35 -9.75 0.16
C VAL A 97 13.36 -9.46 -0.95
N ALA A 98 12.97 -9.69 -2.22
CA ALA A 98 13.81 -9.43 -3.39
C ALA A 98 13.07 -8.58 -4.43
N PRO A 99 13.77 -7.65 -5.14
CA PRO A 99 13.20 -6.87 -6.23
C PRO A 99 12.58 -7.72 -7.35
N GLU A 100 13.16 -8.88 -7.63
CA GLU A 100 12.68 -9.83 -8.62
C GLU A 100 11.33 -10.44 -8.21
N GLU A 101 11.14 -10.75 -6.92
CA GLU A 101 9.86 -11.21 -6.39
C GLU A 101 8.79 -10.12 -6.50
N ALA A 102 9.17 -8.86 -6.24
CA ALA A 102 8.26 -7.73 -6.44
C ALA A 102 7.82 -7.61 -7.89
N CYS A 103 8.74 -7.80 -8.85
CA CYS A 103 8.43 -7.79 -10.26
C CYS A 103 7.49 -8.94 -10.67
N LEU A 104 7.73 -10.16 -10.19
CA LEU A 104 6.87 -11.31 -10.47
C LEU A 104 5.46 -11.12 -9.91
N LEU A 105 5.35 -10.62 -8.70
CA LEU A 105 4.05 -10.37 -8.08
C LEU A 105 3.30 -9.21 -8.75
N ALA A 106 4.00 -8.17 -9.20
CA ALA A 106 3.43 -7.08 -9.97
C ALA A 106 2.85 -7.56 -11.30
N GLN A 107 3.55 -8.45 -12.00
CA GLN A 107 3.05 -9.09 -13.23
C GLN A 107 1.79 -9.91 -12.94
N GLU A 108 1.80 -10.75 -11.90
CA GLU A 108 0.63 -11.54 -11.49
C GLU A 108 -0.56 -10.64 -11.20
N ILE A 109 -0.40 -9.57 -10.42
CA ILE A 109 -1.47 -8.60 -10.13
C ILE A 109 -2.02 -7.97 -11.41
N ASN A 110 -1.14 -7.58 -12.33
CA ASN A 110 -1.53 -6.90 -13.56
C ASN A 110 -2.28 -7.82 -14.54
N GLU A 111 -2.06 -9.13 -14.47
CA GLU A 111 -2.72 -10.14 -15.30
C GLU A 111 -4.04 -10.64 -14.67
N MET A 112 -4.23 -10.47 -13.38
CA MET A 112 -5.41 -10.98 -12.67
C MET A 112 -6.66 -10.15 -12.92
N PRO A 113 -7.80 -10.77 -13.29
CA PRO A 113 -9.06 -10.06 -13.50
C PRO A 113 -9.54 -9.36 -12.22
N GLY A 114 -10.12 -8.17 -12.39
CA GLY A 114 -10.61 -7.35 -11.29
C GLY A 114 -9.55 -6.63 -10.47
N LEU A 115 -8.26 -6.76 -10.83
CA LEU A 115 -7.16 -6.07 -10.18
C LEU A 115 -6.45 -5.09 -11.12
N LYS A 116 -5.82 -4.08 -10.53
CA LYS A 116 -4.89 -3.16 -11.19
C LYS A 116 -3.64 -3.05 -10.33
N PHE A 117 -2.47 -3.30 -10.90
CA PHE A 117 -1.22 -2.99 -10.21
C PHE A 117 -1.12 -1.47 -10.00
N GLY A 118 -0.88 -1.05 -8.77
CA GLY A 118 -0.82 0.36 -8.38
C GLY A 118 0.58 0.84 -8.07
N GLY A 119 1.50 -0.06 -7.74
CA GLY A 119 2.86 0.32 -7.38
C GLY A 119 3.46 -0.52 -6.27
N LEU A 120 4.44 0.06 -5.58
CA LEU A 120 5.20 -0.57 -4.50
C LEU A 120 4.87 0.09 -3.16
N MET A 121 4.95 -0.68 -2.08
CA MET A 121 4.81 -0.19 -0.72
C MET A 121 5.88 -0.80 0.18
N THR A 122 6.46 0.00 1.07
CA THR A 122 7.36 -0.52 2.10
C THR A 122 7.23 0.25 3.41
N TYR A 123 7.53 -0.43 4.52
CA TYR A 123 7.83 0.18 5.80
C TYR A 123 9.34 0.10 6.02
N PRO A 124 10.08 1.21 5.76
CA PRO A 124 11.54 1.17 5.76
C PRO A 124 12.11 0.97 7.16
N PRO A 125 13.21 0.21 7.31
CA PRO A 125 13.96 0.17 8.56
C PRO A 125 14.59 1.53 8.86
N ILE A 126 14.86 1.78 10.14
CA ILE A 126 15.51 3.02 10.59
C ILE A 126 16.98 3.01 10.11
N SER A 127 17.45 4.18 9.66
CA SER A 127 18.85 4.42 9.26
C SER A 127 19.38 3.55 8.10
N GLN A 128 18.51 3.08 7.20
CA GLN A 128 18.90 2.31 6.01
C GLN A 128 18.30 2.87 4.71
N GLN A 129 18.09 4.16 4.64
CA GLN A 129 17.37 4.84 3.55
C GLN A 129 17.97 4.58 2.17
N GLU A 130 19.29 4.59 2.03
CA GLU A 130 19.97 4.28 0.75
C GLU A 130 19.70 2.86 0.27
N LYS A 131 19.73 1.89 1.18
CA LYS A 131 19.42 0.49 0.87
C LYS A 131 17.95 0.34 0.42
N VAL A 132 17.04 1.02 1.13
CA VAL A 132 15.61 1.06 0.80
C VAL A 132 15.40 1.66 -0.59
N ASN A 133 15.99 2.83 -0.86
CA ASN A 133 15.89 3.49 -2.15
C ASN A 133 16.39 2.61 -3.29
N ARG A 134 17.57 1.99 -3.11
CA ARG A 134 18.14 1.09 -4.10
C ARG A 134 17.25 -0.13 -4.38
N PHE A 135 16.67 -0.74 -3.36
CA PHE A 135 15.73 -1.86 -3.53
C PHE A 135 14.55 -1.44 -4.40
N LEU A 136 13.94 -0.31 -4.07
CA LEU A 136 12.75 0.20 -4.76
C LEU A 136 13.07 0.62 -6.21
N GLU A 137 14.24 1.23 -6.45
CA GLU A 137 14.70 1.57 -7.81
C GLU A 137 14.89 0.32 -8.68
N VAL A 138 15.53 -0.72 -8.14
CA VAL A 138 15.73 -1.98 -8.87
C VAL A 138 14.38 -2.63 -9.16
N ALA A 139 13.49 -2.73 -8.17
CA ALA A 139 12.15 -3.30 -8.35
C ALA A 139 11.35 -2.51 -9.40
N LYS A 140 11.35 -1.19 -9.30
CA LYS A 140 10.67 -0.31 -10.27
C LYS A 140 11.20 -0.53 -11.68
N ASN A 141 12.52 -0.53 -11.88
CA ASN A 141 13.12 -0.72 -13.19
C ASN A 141 12.79 -2.10 -13.81
N LEU A 142 12.77 -3.15 -12.98
CA LEU A 142 12.37 -4.49 -13.43
C LEU A 142 10.91 -4.53 -13.88
N ILE A 143 10.00 -3.91 -13.12
CA ILE A 143 8.57 -3.85 -13.43
C ILE A 143 8.32 -3.01 -14.69
N GLU A 144 8.94 -1.83 -14.80
CA GLU A 144 8.81 -0.96 -15.96
C GLU A 144 9.44 -1.59 -17.22
N GLY A 145 10.50 -2.38 -17.06
CA GLY A 145 11.08 -3.21 -18.12
C GLY A 145 10.14 -4.29 -18.66
N LYS A 146 9.07 -4.62 -17.93
CA LYS A 146 7.97 -5.49 -18.39
C LYS A 146 6.80 -4.71 -19.01
N GLY A 147 6.92 -3.40 -19.17
CA GLY A 147 5.87 -2.53 -19.70
C GLY A 147 4.76 -2.20 -18.70
N ILE A 148 4.97 -2.44 -17.41
CA ILE A 148 4.00 -2.14 -16.32
C ILE A 148 4.45 -0.85 -15.64
N ALA A 149 3.59 0.17 -15.60
CA ALA A 149 3.90 1.43 -14.94
C ALA A 149 3.87 1.30 -13.41
N VAL A 150 4.85 1.88 -12.73
CA VAL A 150 4.87 2.01 -11.26
C VAL A 150 4.40 3.42 -10.89
N GLU A 151 3.09 3.58 -10.70
CA GLU A 151 2.47 4.89 -10.41
C GLU A 151 2.79 5.38 -9.01
N ILE A 152 2.79 4.47 -8.02
CA ILE A 152 2.95 4.78 -6.60
C ILE A 152 4.17 4.04 -6.04
N VAL A 153 4.98 4.76 -5.29
CA VAL A 153 5.98 4.20 -4.39
C VAL A 153 5.68 4.76 -3.00
N SER A 154 4.92 3.97 -2.24
CA SER A 154 4.42 4.33 -0.92
C SER A 154 5.44 3.95 0.14
N ILE A 155 6.01 4.92 0.81
CA ILE A 155 6.98 4.73 1.88
C ILE A 155 6.43 5.27 3.19
N GLY A 156 7.06 4.98 4.30
CA GLY A 156 6.65 5.64 5.52
C GLY A 156 6.95 4.90 6.79
N GLY A 157 6.60 5.62 7.81
CA GLY A 157 6.79 5.31 9.21
C GLY A 157 7.26 6.56 9.93
N SER A 158 6.62 6.91 11.06
CA SER A 158 6.97 8.11 11.84
C SER A 158 8.45 8.20 12.22
N PRO A 159 9.17 7.11 12.53
CA PRO A 159 10.60 7.18 12.88
C PRO A 159 11.51 7.81 11.82
N ASN A 160 11.15 7.67 10.53
CA ASN A 160 11.96 8.18 9.41
C ASN A 160 11.38 9.46 8.79
N MET A 161 10.40 10.10 9.39
CA MET A 161 9.67 11.21 8.77
C MET A 161 10.53 12.45 8.48
N TRP A 162 11.61 12.66 9.22
CA TRP A 162 12.55 13.77 9.03
C TRP A 162 13.66 13.47 8.00
N GLU A 163 13.66 12.26 7.44
CA GLU A 163 14.67 11.80 6.50
C GLU A 163 14.05 11.30 5.19
N VAL A 164 12.82 11.72 4.90
CA VAL A 164 12.06 11.29 3.71
C VAL A 164 12.78 11.60 2.40
N GLU A 165 13.51 12.71 2.35
CA GLU A 165 14.30 13.13 1.19
C GLU A 165 15.44 12.17 0.84
N LYS A 166 15.82 11.27 1.76
CA LYS A 166 16.83 10.23 1.51
C LYS A 166 16.29 9.02 0.74
N ILE A 167 14.98 9.00 0.48
CA ILE A 167 14.33 8.00 -0.38
C ILE A 167 13.58 8.72 -1.51
N PRO A 168 14.31 9.34 -2.45
CA PRO A 168 13.73 10.23 -3.46
C PRO A 168 12.79 9.53 -4.46
N ILE A 169 12.84 8.20 -4.55
CA ILE A 169 11.90 7.44 -5.38
C ILE A 169 10.47 7.41 -4.81
N GLY A 170 10.30 7.71 -3.52
CA GLY A 170 9.00 7.74 -2.85
C GLY A 170 8.08 8.81 -3.43
N THR A 171 6.85 8.43 -3.77
CA THR A 171 5.82 9.35 -4.29
C THR A 171 4.81 9.76 -3.24
N GLU A 172 4.68 9.00 -2.16
CA GLU A 172 3.85 9.32 -1.01
C GLU A 172 4.49 8.83 0.30
N TYR A 173 4.11 9.47 1.41
CA TYR A 173 4.65 9.14 2.73
C TYR A 173 3.52 8.93 3.75
N ARG A 174 3.63 7.87 4.57
CA ARG A 174 2.63 7.51 5.58
C ARG A 174 3.16 7.81 6.97
N ILE A 175 2.49 8.70 7.70
CA ILE A 175 2.83 9.10 9.07
C ILE A 175 1.61 8.89 9.96
N GLY A 176 1.77 8.26 11.12
CA GLY A 176 0.64 8.00 12.01
C GLY A 176 0.94 8.18 13.50
N THR A 177 2.05 7.66 13.99
CA THR A 177 2.35 7.62 15.44
C THR A 177 2.43 9.00 16.10
N TYR A 178 2.82 10.04 15.34
CA TYR A 178 2.91 11.43 15.85
C TYR A 178 1.61 11.94 16.48
N ILE A 179 0.45 11.38 16.11
CA ILE A 179 -0.86 11.76 16.63
C ILE A 179 -0.95 11.56 18.14
N TYR A 180 -0.26 10.54 18.65
CA TYR A 180 -0.27 10.18 20.07
C TYR A 180 0.89 10.78 20.86
N ASN A 181 1.71 11.63 20.20
CA ASN A 181 2.87 12.29 20.82
C ASN A 181 3.81 11.28 21.50
N ASP A 182 4.14 10.21 20.80
CA ASP A 182 5.04 9.17 21.27
C ASP A 182 6.45 9.73 21.44
N ARG A 183 6.98 9.66 22.67
CA ARG A 183 8.32 10.17 23.00
C ARG A 183 9.46 9.32 22.46
N SER A 184 9.16 8.15 21.88
CA SER A 184 10.15 7.27 21.26
C SER A 184 10.50 7.65 19.82
N LEU A 185 9.88 8.71 19.30
CA LEU A 185 10.08 9.23 17.95
C LEU A 185 11.03 10.44 17.94
#